data_dbc9bf6b304bfac723b275cc7951d1d9
#
_entry.id   dbc9bf6b304bfac723b275cc7951d1d9
#
_cell.length_a   1.000
_cell.length_b   1.000
_cell.length_c   1.000
_cell.angle_alpha   90.00
_cell.angle_beta   90.00
_cell.angle_gamma   90.00
#
_symmetry.space_group_name_H-M   'P 1'
#
loop_
_entity.id
_entity.type
_entity.pdbx_description
1 polymer ?
#
loop_
_entity_poly.entity_id
_entity_poly.type
_entity_poly.pdbx_seq_one_letter_code
_entity_poly.pdbx_strand_id
1 'polypeptide(L)'
;MVGSTRGLVGRLNGEFEERGLAPPIQVHCLIHQQALCCKVLKWASVMKVVVQCVNYIRKNGLKHRQFQAFLSELGSAYQDVLYYTEIRWLSRGKVLRRFYDLLPEINTFLQSKGETVQELTDPGWKWDLAFLTDVTEVLNHLNLQLQGKGNLISDMYSHIKAFEVKLQLLLRQVQKLDFTHFPATQMYCAEKPAAPFPVAKCKDALEMLQREFSVRFRELHVNNKDIRLFQNPFAADIDDARPSLQFELAELQNCDVLKDAFKPDSLLEFYAALPECTYPNIKQHALRMCTAFGSTYTCEQTFSRMKQIKNPTRNRLSDEHLHQTLRLATTRLHPDIGLLASQKQAHSSH
;
A
#
# COMPACT_ATOMS: atom_id res chain seq x y z
N MET A 1 13.15 3.68 -18.89
CA MET A 1 12.61 5.03 -18.84
C MET A 1 13.21 5.90 -17.72
N VAL A 2 13.70 5.34 -16.62
CA VAL A 2 14.10 6.07 -15.40
C VAL A 2 15.63 6.22 -15.25
N GLY A 3 16.39 6.22 -16.34
CA GLY A 3 17.85 6.44 -16.26
C GLY A 3 18.15 7.89 -15.87
N SER A 4 18.97 8.07 -14.81
CA SER A 4 19.34 9.39 -14.26
C SER A 4 20.14 10.26 -15.22
N THR A 5 20.74 9.67 -16.26
CA THR A 5 21.59 10.40 -17.24
C THR A 5 20.96 10.42 -18.64
N ARG A 6 20.49 9.28 -19.16
CA ARG A 6 19.96 9.17 -20.54
C ARG A 6 18.44 8.94 -20.62
N GLY A 7 17.78 8.69 -19.49
CA GLY A 7 16.34 8.51 -19.42
C GLY A 7 15.57 9.83 -19.39
N LEU A 8 14.23 9.73 -19.31
CA LEU A 8 13.34 10.90 -19.21
C LEU A 8 13.74 11.84 -18.08
N VAL A 9 14.07 11.28 -16.90
CA VAL A 9 14.48 12.06 -15.72
C VAL A 9 15.76 12.83 -15.99
N GLY A 10 16.78 12.19 -16.56
CA GLY A 10 18.04 12.86 -16.89
C GLY A 10 17.87 13.99 -17.91
N ARG A 11 17.02 13.79 -18.94
CA ARG A 11 16.71 14.83 -19.92
C ARG A 11 15.93 16.00 -19.31
N LEU A 12 14.95 15.72 -18.44
CA LEU A 12 14.22 16.77 -17.73
C LEU A 12 15.13 17.58 -16.82
N ASN A 13 16.01 16.93 -16.06
CA ASN A 13 16.95 17.63 -15.19
C ASN A 13 17.89 18.53 -16.00
N GLY A 14 18.43 18.06 -17.13
CA GLY A 14 19.24 18.86 -18.02
C GLY A 14 18.51 20.09 -18.56
N GLU A 15 17.27 19.94 -19.02
CA GLU A 15 16.43 21.04 -19.51
C GLU A 15 16.14 22.09 -18.39
N PHE A 16 15.90 21.63 -17.16
CA PHE A 16 15.69 22.54 -16.02
C PHE A 16 16.98 23.28 -15.66
N GLU A 17 18.13 22.60 -15.67
CA GLU A 17 19.45 23.16 -15.43
C GLU A 17 19.82 24.22 -16.49
N GLU A 18 19.61 23.91 -17.79
CA GLU A 18 19.85 24.84 -18.90
C GLU A 18 18.99 26.11 -18.79
N ARG A 19 17.78 26.00 -18.24
CA ARG A 19 16.88 27.14 -18.01
C ARG A 19 17.12 27.86 -16.68
N GLY A 20 18.08 27.44 -15.88
CA GLY A 20 18.32 27.99 -14.53
C GLY A 20 17.19 27.74 -13.53
N LEU A 21 16.37 26.72 -13.79
CA LEU A 21 15.24 26.35 -12.94
C LEU A 21 15.64 25.25 -11.95
N ALA A 22 15.04 25.28 -10.76
CA ALA A 22 15.22 24.21 -9.79
C ALA A 22 14.69 22.87 -10.35
N PRO A 23 15.43 21.75 -10.20
CA PRO A 23 14.98 20.46 -10.71
C PRO A 23 13.63 20.04 -10.12
N PRO A 24 12.80 19.31 -10.88
CA PRO A 24 11.53 18.85 -10.40
C PRO A 24 11.71 17.84 -9.26
N ILE A 25 10.74 17.79 -8.33
CA ILE A 25 10.71 16.76 -7.28
C ILE A 25 10.46 15.42 -7.96
N GLN A 26 11.39 14.48 -7.75
CA GLN A 26 11.27 13.13 -8.28
C GLN A 26 10.65 12.24 -7.20
N VAL A 27 9.51 11.66 -7.49
CA VAL A 27 8.83 10.72 -6.60
C VAL A 27 8.45 9.47 -7.38
N HIS A 28 8.97 8.33 -6.95
CA HIS A 28 8.50 7.04 -7.44
C HIS A 28 7.19 6.68 -6.73
N CYS A 29 6.29 5.99 -7.42
CA CYS A 29 5.05 5.49 -6.81
C CYS A 29 5.35 4.74 -5.51
N LEU A 30 4.93 5.30 -4.36
CA LEU A 30 5.27 4.80 -3.03
C LEU A 30 4.67 3.40 -2.78
N ILE A 31 3.48 3.12 -3.32
CA ILE A 31 2.86 1.80 -3.27
C ILE A 31 3.71 0.76 -4.00
N HIS A 32 4.26 1.13 -5.16
CA HIS A 32 5.14 0.24 -5.91
C HIS A 32 6.48 0.02 -5.18
N GLN A 33 7.08 1.07 -4.61
CA GLN A 33 8.30 0.95 -3.79
C GLN A 33 8.07 0.05 -2.58
N GLN A 34 6.94 0.21 -1.88
CA GLN A 34 6.56 -0.66 -0.77
C GLN A 34 6.44 -2.12 -1.21
N ALA A 35 5.79 -2.39 -2.34
CA ALA A 35 5.68 -3.74 -2.89
C ALA A 35 7.04 -4.35 -3.28
N LEU A 36 7.99 -3.52 -3.73
CA LEU A 36 9.36 -3.96 -4.00
C LEU A 36 10.13 -4.27 -2.72
N CYS A 37 9.96 -3.47 -1.64
CA CYS A 37 10.54 -3.79 -0.33
C CYS A 37 10.12 -5.18 0.15
N CYS A 38 8.86 -5.55 -0.06
CA CYS A 38 8.35 -6.84 0.37
C CYS A 38 9.00 -8.05 -0.32
N LYS A 39 9.64 -7.86 -1.49
CA LYS A 39 10.31 -8.95 -2.22
C LYS A 39 11.56 -9.49 -1.51
N VAL A 40 12.15 -8.73 -0.59
CA VAL A 40 13.32 -9.19 0.18
C VAL A 40 12.96 -10.26 1.21
N LEU A 41 11.68 -10.35 1.57
CA LEU A 41 11.19 -11.42 2.43
C LEU A 41 11.25 -12.75 1.68
N LYS A 42 12.40 -13.43 1.77
CA LYS A 42 12.73 -14.66 1.03
C LYS A 42 12.05 -15.91 1.63
N TRP A 43 10.74 -15.87 1.86
CA TRP A 43 9.99 -17.06 2.31
C TRP A 43 9.23 -17.72 1.15
N ALA A 44 9.91 -17.91 0.02
CA ALA A 44 9.34 -18.61 -1.13
C ALA A 44 8.92 -20.04 -0.79
N SER A 45 9.65 -20.72 0.12
CA SER A 45 9.32 -22.06 0.62
C SER A 45 7.96 -22.10 1.31
N VAL A 46 7.66 -21.13 2.20
CA VAL A 46 6.36 -21.05 2.88
C VAL A 46 5.26 -20.82 1.85
N MET A 47 5.43 -19.83 0.98
CA MET A 47 4.42 -19.51 -0.06
C MET A 47 4.18 -20.67 -1.03
N LYS A 48 5.22 -21.43 -1.39
CA LYS A 48 5.09 -22.61 -2.26
C LYS A 48 4.12 -23.64 -1.65
N VAL A 49 4.31 -23.96 -0.37
CA VAL A 49 3.45 -24.93 0.33
C VAL A 49 2.03 -24.40 0.48
N VAL A 50 1.86 -23.14 0.90
CA VAL A 50 0.54 -22.50 1.01
C VAL A 50 -0.21 -22.55 -0.32
N VAL A 51 0.44 -22.15 -1.41
CA VAL A 51 -0.16 -22.14 -2.76
C VAL A 51 -0.48 -23.58 -3.22
N GLN A 52 0.39 -24.55 -2.94
CA GLN A 52 0.17 -25.94 -3.26
C GLN A 52 -1.10 -26.49 -2.56
N CYS A 53 -1.23 -26.28 -1.26
CA CYS A 53 -2.39 -26.72 -0.49
C CYS A 53 -3.68 -26.03 -0.95
N VAL A 54 -3.67 -24.71 -1.13
CA VAL A 54 -4.83 -23.95 -1.62
C VAL A 54 -5.24 -24.43 -3.02
N ASN A 55 -4.29 -24.63 -3.92
CA ASN A 55 -4.59 -25.14 -5.26
C ASN A 55 -5.12 -26.57 -5.22
N TYR A 56 -4.58 -27.46 -4.38
CA TYR A 56 -5.11 -28.82 -4.22
C TYR A 56 -6.58 -28.82 -3.82
N ILE A 57 -6.96 -27.97 -2.86
CA ILE A 57 -8.34 -27.83 -2.39
C ILE A 57 -9.23 -27.24 -3.50
N ARG A 58 -8.80 -26.18 -4.18
CA ARG A 58 -9.65 -25.38 -5.06
C ARG A 58 -9.65 -25.81 -6.55
N LYS A 59 -8.62 -26.53 -7.02
CA LYS A 59 -8.50 -26.91 -8.44
C LYS A 59 -9.62 -27.84 -8.89
N ASN A 60 -10.15 -28.68 -7.99
CA ASN A 60 -11.23 -29.62 -8.28
C ASN A 60 -12.50 -29.18 -7.54
N GLY A 61 -13.58 -28.91 -8.27
CA GLY A 61 -14.84 -28.44 -7.70
C GLY A 61 -15.48 -29.40 -6.69
N LEU A 62 -15.25 -30.73 -6.82
CA LEU A 62 -15.71 -31.69 -5.82
C LEU A 62 -14.91 -31.57 -4.52
N LYS A 63 -13.58 -31.55 -4.57
CA LYS A 63 -12.71 -31.38 -3.40
C LYS A 63 -13.01 -30.06 -2.69
N HIS A 64 -13.23 -28.99 -3.44
CA HIS A 64 -13.56 -27.67 -2.90
C HIS A 64 -14.87 -27.70 -2.10
N ARG A 65 -15.95 -28.26 -2.66
CA ARG A 65 -17.22 -28.43 -1.92
C ARG A 65 -17.09 -29.33 -0.71
N GLN A 66 -16.30 -30.41 -0.80
CA GLN A 66 -16.03 -31.29 0.34
C GLN A 66 -15.29 -30.57 1.46
N PHE A 67 -14.32 -29.69 1.11
CA PHE A 67 -13.63 -28.89 2.10
C PHE A 67 -14.57 -27.88 2.77
N GLN A 68 -15.42 -27.20 1.99
CA GLN A 68 -16.41 -26.28 2.56
C GLN A 68 -17.40 -26.97 3.49
N ALA A 69 -17.89 -28.15 3.11
CA ALA A 69 -18.74 -28.98 3.97
C ALA A 69 -18.02 -29.39 5.27
N PHE A 70 -16.76 -29.83 5.14
CA PHE A 70 -15.93 -30.17 6.31
C PHE A 70 -15.72 -29.01 7.26
N LEU A 71 -15.44 -27.79 6.76
CA LEU A 71 -15.35 -26.60 7.62
C LEU A 71 -16.68 -26.27 8.31
N SER A 72 -17.80 -26.44 7.60
CA SER A 72 -19.14 -26.22 8.15
C SER A 72 -19.46 -27.22 9.26
N GLU A 73 -19.13 -28.51 9.08
CA GLU A 73 -19.30 -29.57 10.08
C GLU A 73 -18.49 -29.31 11.36
N LEU A 74 -17.29 -28.74 11.21
CA LEU A 74 -16.43 -28.36 12.34
C LEU A 74 -16.87 -27.05 13.03
N GLY A 75 -17.83 -26.31 12.51
CA GLY A 75 -18.21 -24.99 13.01
C GLY A 75 -17.07 -23.97 12.88
N SER A 76 -16.20 -24.14 11.86
CA SER A 76 -15.06 -23.23 11.65
C SER A 76 -15.51 -21.78 11.44
N ALA A 77 -14.74 -20.84 11.98
CA ALA A 77 -14.96 -19.41 11.77
C ALA A 77 -14.90 -18.97 10.30
N TYR A 78 -14.34 -19.81 9.45
CA TYR A 78 -14.19 -19.56 8.02
C TYR A 78 -14.91 -20.64 7.18
N GLN A 79 -15.46 -20.23 6.08
CA GLN A 79 -16.17 -21.12 5.17
C GLN A 79 -15.31 -21.65 4.02
N ASP A 80 -14.11 -21.08 3.79
CA ASP A 80 -13.25 -21.43 2.65
C ASP A 80 -11.83 -20.88 2.78
N VAL A 81 -10.89 -21.48 2.01
CA VAL A 81 -9.56 -20.88 1.75
C VAL A 81 -9.65 -19.80 0.69
N LEU A 82 -8.76 -18.80 0.77
CA LEU A 82 -8.69 -17.72 -0.21
C LEU A 82 -7.86 -18.14 -1.44
N TYR A 83 -8.31 -17.74 -2.64
CA TYR A 83 -7.56 -17.96 -3.86
C TYR A 83 -6.30 -17.08 -3.89
N TYR A 84 -5.15 -17.68 -4.18
CA TYR A 84 -3.90 -16.96 -4.33
C TYR A 84 -3.78 -16.43 -5.76
N THR A 85 -3.60 -15.12 -5.89
CA THR A 85 -3.23 -14.47 -7.15
C THR A 85 -1.88 -13.79 -6.97
N GLU A 86 -0.91 -14.10 -7.82
CA GLU A 86 0.46 -13.53 -7.74
C GLU A 86 0.49 -12.01 -7.94
N ILE A 87 -0.57 -11.43 -8.49
CA ILE A 87 -0.59 -10.08 -9.06
C ILE A 87 -0.62 -8.98 -7.98
N ARG A 88 -1.10 -9.25 -6.75
CA ARG A 88 -1.24 -8.23 -5.71
C ARG A 88 -0.69 -8.70 -4.37
N TRP A 89 0.27 -7.96 -3.85
CA TRP A 89 0.85 -8.20 -2.51
C TRP A 89 -0.21 -8.26 -1.40
N LEU A 90 -1.22 -7.39 -1.44
CA LEU A 90 -2.35 -7.36 -0.49
C LEU A 90 -3.10 -8.70 -0.37
N SER A 91 -3.25 -9.44 -1.48
CA SER A 91 -3.91 -10.74 -1.46
C SER A 91 -3.09 -11.77 -0.67
N ARG A 92 -1.76 -11.66 -0.71
CA ARG A 92 -0.82 -12.57 -0.05
C ARG A 92 -1.01 -12.60 1.46
N GLY A 93 -1.06 -11.45 2.14
CA GLY A 93 -1.24 -11.41 3.59
C GLY A 93 -2.60 -11.94 4.04
N LYS A 94 -3.69 -11.64 3.29
CA LYS A 94 -5.00 -12.22 3.57
C LYS A 94 -5.03 -13.74 3.39
N VAL A 95 -4.33 -14.26 2.37
CA VAL A 95 -4.19 -15.71 2.14
C VAL A 95 -3.40 -16.35 3.26
N LEU A 96 -2.27 -15.76 3.65
CA LEU A 96 -1.43 -16.27 4.74
C LEU A 96 -2.19 -16.30 6.06
N ARG A 97 -2.89 -15.23 6.43
CA ARG A 97 -3.69 -15.18 7.66
C ARG A 97 -4.77 -16.25 7.66
N ARG A 98 -5.56 -16.33 6.59
CA ARG A 98 -6.60 -17.34 6.44
C ARG A 98 -6.04 -18.77 6.47
N PHE A 99 -4.88 -18.98 5.83
CA PHE A 99 -4.21 -20.28 5.84
C PHE A 99 -3.69 -20.66 7.21
N TYR A 100 -3.10 -19.71 7.93
CA TYR A 100 -2.63 -19.90 9.29
C TYR A 100 -3.79 -20.28 10.24
N ASP A 101 -4.88 -19.54 10.17
CA ASP A 101 -6.06 -19.77 11.01
C ASP A 101 -6.74 -21.12 10.71
N LEU A 102 -6.65 -21.63 9.47
CA LEU A 102 -7.21 -22.90 9.03
C LEU A 102 -6.18 -24.04 8.97
N LEU A 103 -4.98 -23.83 9.51
CA LEU A 103 -3.89 -24.79 9.38
C LEU A 103 -4.26 -26.22 9.90
N PRO A 104 -4.89 -26.38 11.08
CA PRO A 104 -5.31 -27.68 11.58
C PRO A 104 -6.31 -28.37 10.66
N GLU A 105 -7.32 -27.64 10.19
CA GLU A 105 -8.39 -28.15 9.32
C GLU A 105 -7.85 -28.54 7.94
N ILE A 106 -6.97 -27.71 7.38
CA ILE A 106 -6.30 -28.00 6.10
C ILE A 106 -5.48 -29.28 6.22
N ASN A 107 -4.70 -29.44 7.27
CA ASN A 107 -3.88 -30.65 7.48
C ASN A 107 -4.76 -31.90 7.61
N THR A 108 -5.81 -31.84 8.44
CA THR A 108 -6.75 -32.96 8.62
C THR A 108 -7.47 -33.31 7.33
N PHE A 109 -7.93 -32.32 6.57
CA PHE A 109 -8.57 -32.55 5.28
C PHE A 109 -7.64 -33.20 4.26
N LEU A 110 -6.40 -32.72 4.13
CA LEU A 110 -5.40 -33.31 3.22
C LEU A 110 -5.12 -34.76 3.58
N GLN A 111 -4.91 -35.08 4.87
CA GLN A 111 -4.69 -36.42 5.34
C GLN A 111 -5.89 -37.35 5.04
N SER A 112 -7.13 -36.86 5.20
CA SER A 112 -8.34 -37.64 4.85
C SER A 112 -8.44 -37.96 3.35
N LYS A 113 -7.70 -37.23 2.50
CA LYS A 113 -7.61 -37.46 1.05
C LYS A 113 -6.35 -38.24 0.64
N GLY A 114 -5.60 -38.78 1.61
CA GLY A 114 -4.35 -39.52 1.37
C GLY A 114 -3.15 -38.65 1.00
N GLU A 115 -3.28 -37.32 1.17
CA GLU A 115 -2.19 -36.37 0.89
C GLU A 115 -1.45 -36.03 2.18
N THR A 116 -0.14 -36.18 2.19
CA THR A 116 0.70 -35.81 3.32
C THR A 116 1.65 -34.70 2.92
N VAL A 117 1.49 -33.53 3.56
CA VAL A 117 2.37 -32.38 3.40
C VAL A 117 3.18 -32.22 4.70
N GLN A 118 4.43 -32.67 4.67
CA GLN A 118 5.27 -32.74 5.86
C GLN A 118 5.47 -31.39 6.54
N GLU A 119 5.56 -30.32 5.76
CA GLU A 119 5.74 -28.96 6.24
C GLU A 119 4.63 -28.50 7.18
N LEU A 120 3.37 -28.98 7.00
CA LEU A 120 2.26 -28.61 7.87
C LEU A 120 2.40 -29.17 9.31
N THR A 121 3.29 -30.10 9.51
CA THR A 121 3.63 -30.67 10.83
C THR A 121 5.01 -30.25 11.33
N ASP A 122 5.86 -29.68 10.45
CA ASP A 122 7.21 -29.24 10.80
C ASP A 122 7.20 -27.97 11.67
N PRO A 123 7.79 -28.01 12.89
CA PRO A 123 7.83 -26.85 13.77
C PRO A 123 8.56 -25.64 13.19
N GLY A 124 9.65 -25.88 12.45
CA GLY A 124 10.43 -24.79 11.83
C GLY A 124 9.63 -24.06 10.76
N TRP A 125 8.92 -24.80 9.89
CA TRP A 125 8.08 -24.23 8.88
C TRP A 125 6.87 -23.49 9.48
N LYS A 126 6.29 -23.98 10.57
CA LYS A 126 5.19 -23.30 11.28
C LYS A 126 5.63 -21.98 11.89
N TRP A 127 6.84 -21.89 12.45
CA TRP A 127 7.42 -20.62 12.88
C TRP A 127 7.55 -19.62 11.72
N ASP A 128 8.05 -20.09 10.59
CA ASP A 128 8.16 -19.25 9.38
C ASP A 128 6.81 -18.75 8.91
N LEU A 129 5.79 -19.60 8.90
CA LEU A 129 4.44 -19.24 8.53
C LEU A 129 3.83 -18.20 9.48
N ALA A 130 3.92 -18.43 10.79
CA ALA A 130 3.39 -17.54 11.82
C ALA A 130 4.03 -16.15 11.71
N PHE A 131 5.36 -16.09 11.70
CA PHE A 131 6.09 -14.83 11.59
C PHE A 131 5.82 -14.11 10.27
N LEU A 132 5.80 -14.81 9.14
CA LEU A 132 5.48 -14.23 7.84
C LEU A 132 4.04 -13.67 7.81
N THR A 133 3.09 -14.34 8.45
CA THR A 133 1.71 -13.89 8.59
C THR A 133 1.67 -12.54 9.30
N ASP A 134 2.30 -12.42 10.46
CA ASP A 134 2.34 -11.18 11.24
C ASP A 134 3.03 -10.04 10.48
N VAL A 135 4.20 -10.26 9.90
CA VAL A 135 4.94 -9.24 9.15
C VAL A 135 4.16 -8.77 7.92
N THR A 136 3.52 -9.70 7.18
CA THR A 136 2.73 -9.31 6.01
C THR A 136 1.46 -8.56 6.38
N GLU A 137 0.88 -8.78 7.56
CA GLU A 137 -0.26 -8.01 8.05
C GLU A 137 0.11 -6.55 8.30
N VAL A 138 1.25 -6.30 8.97
CA VAL A 138 1.76 -4.93 9.19
C VAL A 138 2.08 -4.23 7.86
N LEU A 139 2.67 -4.95 6.89
CA LEU A 139 2.93 -4.43 5.54
C LEU A 139 1.64 -4.13 4.76
N ASN A 140 0.61 -4.97 4.91
CA ASN A 140 -0.69 -4.74 4.28
C ASN A 140 -1.38 -3.51 4.85
N HIS A 141 -1.26 -3.28 6.17
CA HIS A 141 -1.80 -2.09 6.80
C HIS A 141 -1.17 -0.82 6.20
N LEU A 142 0.17 -0.76 6.09
CA LEU A 142 0.84 0.34 5.40
C LEU A 142 0.35 0.48 3.96
N ASN A 143 0.23 -0.62 3.22
CA ASN A 143 -0.21 -0.56 1.83
C ASN A 143 -1.61 0.05 1.68
N LEU A 144 -2.53 -0.29 2.60
CA LEU A 144 -3.87 0.30 2.64
C LEU A 144 -3.83 1.80 2.98
N GLN A 145 -2.95 2.23 3.89
CA GLN A 145 -2.76 3.64 4.22
C GLN A 145 -2.19 4.46 3.04
N LEU A 146 -1.31 3.85 2.23
CA LEU A 146 -0.78 4.49 1.02
C LEU A 146 -1.78 4.50 -0.15
N GLN A 147 -2.82 3.67 -0.12
CA GLN A 147 -3.90 3.65 -1.09
C GLN A 147 -5.00 4.61 -0.65
N GLY A 148 -5.38 5.50 -1.52
CA GLY A 148 -6.50 6.41 -1.23
C GLY A 148 -6.61 7.47 -2.31
N LYS A 149 -7.82 7.98 -2.49
CA LYS A 149 -8.05 9.14 -3.35
C LYS A 149 -7.80 10.40 -2.51
N GLY A 150 -6.95 11.27 -3.02
CA GLY A 150 -6.69 12.56 -2.39
C GLY A 150 -5.60 12.55 -1.31
N ASN A 151 -4.89 11.44 -1.12
CA ASN A 151 -3.71 11.43 -0.24
C ASN A 151 -2.64 12.36 -0.79
N LEU A 152 -2.25 13.32 -0.01
CA LEU A 152 -1.12 14.19 -0.30
C LEU A 152 0.20 13.44 -0.06
N ILE A 153 1.27 13.89 -0.68
CA ILE A 153 2.61 13.30 -0.46
C ILE A 153 3.03 13.39 1.00
N SER A 154 2.59 14.44 1.70
CA SER A 154 2.80 14.68 3.12
C SER A 154 2.19 13.59 4.00
N ASP A 155 0.95 13.17 3.71
CA ASP A 155 0.25 12.11 4.46
C ASP A 155 0.95 10.78 4.25
N MET A 156 1.27 10.48 2.98
CA MET A 156 1.98 9.25 2.62
C MET A 156 3.38 9.20 3.26
N TYR A 157 4.09 10.34 3.34
CA TYR A 157 5.36 10.43 4.05
C TYR A 157 5.21 10.11 5.54
N SER A 158 4.18 10.64 6.20
CA SER A 158 3.90 10.35 7.60
C SER A 158 3.64 8.85 7.83
N HIS A 159 2.91 8.18 6.95
CA HIS A 159 2.68 6.74 7.02
C HIS A 159 3.97 5.94 6.85
N ILE A 160 4.85 6.34 5.92
CA ILE A 160 6.16 5.70 5.74
C ILE A 160 7.02 5.85 6.98
N LYS A 161 7.13 7.07 7.54
CA LYS A 161 7.90 7.34 8.76
C LYS A 161 7.38 6.54 9.95
N ALA A 162 6.07 6.51 10.16
CA ALA A 162 5.47 5.72 11.22
C ALA A 162 5.76 4.22 11.05
N PHE A 163 5.76 3.73 9.81
CA PHE A 163 6.08 2.33 9.51
C PHE A 163 7.56 2.00 9.80
N GLU A 164 8.50 2.88 9.45
CA GLU A 164 9.91 2.71 9.77
C GLU A 164 10.14 2.58 11.29
N VAL A 165 9.44 3.41 12.09
CA VAL A 165 9.48 3.30 13.56
C VAL A 165 8.89 1.97 14.03
N LYS A 166 7.78 1.51 13.43
CA LYS A 166 7.21 0.18 13.72
C LYS A 166 8.19 -0.94 13.40
N LEU A 167 8.91 -0.88 12.27
CA LEU A 167 9.94 -1.88 11.93
C LEU A 167 11.05 -1.94 12.98
N GLN A 168 11.50 -0.79 13.48
CA GLN A 168 12.50 -0.74 14.57
C GLN A 168 11.96 -1.36 15.86
N LEU A 169 10.68 -1.12 16.19
CA LEU A 169 10.03 -1.74 17.34
C LEU A 169 9.96 -3.26 17.19
N LEU A 170 9.48 -3.76 16.05
CA LEU A 170 9.38 -5.18 15.75
C LEU A 170 10.74 -5.88 15.83
N LEU A 171 11.81 -5.22 15.33
CA LEU A 171 13.17 -5.76 15.42
C LEU A 171 13.64 -5.92 16.87
N ARG A 172 13.42 -4.90 17.71
CA ARG A 172 13.74 -4.97 19.15
C ARG A 172 12.95 -6.06 19.88
N GLN A 173 11.68 -6.25 19.51
CA GLN A 173 10.82 -7.27 20.09
C GLN A 173 11.27 -8.68 19.73
N VAL A 174 11.61 -8.95 18.47
CA VAL A 174 12.18 -10.24 18.04
C VAL A 174 13.46 -10.57 18.81
N GLN A 175 14.36 -9.59 19.01
CA GLN A 175 15.59 -9.77 19.76
C GLN A 175 15.37 -10.11 21.25
N LYS A 176 14.25 -9.62 21.82
CA LYS A 176 13.89 -9.85 23.23
C LYS A 176 12.93 -11.02 23.44
N LEU A 177 12.54 -11.72 22.37
CA LEU A 177 11.47 -12.74 22.38
C LEU A 177 10.13 -12.18 22.90
N ASP A 178 9.87 -10.91 22.66
CA ASP A 178 8.61 -10.24 22.96
C ASP A 178 7.70 -10.31 21.72
N PHE A 179 6.63 -11.06 21.80
CA PHE A 179 5.70 -11.27 20.69
C PHE A 179 4.42 -10.42 20.77
N THR A 180 4.43 -9.33 21.54
CA THR A 180 3.26 -8.44 21.73
C THR A 180 2.62 -7.98 20.42
N HIS A 181 3.43 -7.71 19.39
CA HIS A 181 2.94 -7.29 18.07
C HIS A 181 3.05 -8.39 17.00
N PHE A 182 3.16 -9.65 17.42
CA PHE A 182 3.24 -10.84 16.57
C PHE A 182 2.20 -11.87 17.00
N PRO A 183 0.90 -11.63 16.79
CA PRO A 183 -0.16 -12.47 17.35
C PRO A 183 -0.11 -13.93 16.88
N ALA A 184 0.15 -14.21 15.60
CA ALA A 184 0.28 -15.59 15.13
C ALA A 184 1.52 -16.29 15.72
N THR A 185 2.63 -15.57 15.79
CA THR A 185 3.87 -16.04 16.41
C THR A 185 3.67 -16.31 17.90
N GLN A 186 2.96 -15.43 18.62
CA GLN A 186 2.63 -15.57 20.03
C GLN A 186 1.73 -16.79 20.29
N MET A 187 0.71 -16.99 19.45
CA MET A 187 -0.18 -18.15 19.54
C MET A 187 0.59 -19.45 19.35
N TYR A 188 1.47 -19.52 18.34
CA TYR A 188 2.28 -20.71 18.09
C TYR A 188 3.30 -20.97 19.21
N CYS A 189 3.89 -19.93 19.79
CA CYS A 189 4.77 -20.03 20.95
C CYS A 189 4.04 -20.65 22.16
N ALA A 190 2.81 -20.24 22.42
CA ALA A 190 1.99 -20.79 23.50
C ALA A 190 1.60 -22.26 23.25
N GLU A 191 1.33 -22.62 21.98
CA GLU A 191 0.99 -24.00 21.59
C GLU A 191 2.20 -24.97 21.72
N LYS A 192 3.41 -24.50 21.36
CA LYS A 192 4.62 -25.30 21.29
C LYS A 192 5.82 -24.63 21.98
N PRO A 193 5.79 -24.49 23.32
CA PRO A 193 6.82 -23.78 24.08
C PRO A 193 8.22 -24.43 24.00
N ALA A 194 8.28 -25.74 23.71
CA ALA A 194 9.54 -26.46 23.54
C ALA A 194 10.24 -26.26 22.18
N ALA A 195 9.54 -25.69 21.17
CA ALA A 195 10.13 -25.45 19.86
C ALA A 195 10.84 -24.08 19.86
N PRO A 196 12.17 -24.02 19.62
CA PRO A 196 12.92 -22.76 19.69
C PRO A 196 12.51 -21.83 18.54
N PHE A 197 12.24 -20.57 18.86
CA PHE A 197 11.96 -19.54 17.87
C PHE A 197 13.22 -19.18 17.07
N PRO A 198 13.17 -19.09 15.73
CA PRO A 198 14.34 -18.83 14.89
C PRO A 198 14.72 -17.34 14.86
N VAL A 199 15.19 -16.80 16.01
CA VAL A 199 15.51 -15.38 16.23
C VAL A 199 16.39 -14.80 15.13
N ALA A 200 17.51 -15.48 14.80
CA ALA A 200 18.48 -14.99 13.83
C ALA A 200 17.82 -14.76 12.45
N LYS A 201 17.08 -15.74 11.98
CA LYS A 201 16.39 -15.68 10.68
C LYS A 201 15.33 -14.56 10.62
N CYS A 202 14.53 -14.42 11.67
CA CYS A 202 13.49 -13.40 11.75
C CYS A 202 14.09 -11.99 11.89
N LYS A 203 15.16 -11.85 12.69
CA LYS A 203 15.93 -10.61 12.81
C LYS A 203 16.50 -10.18 11.44
N ASP A 204 17.22 -11.08 10.76
CA ASP A 204 17.83 -10.80 9.46
C ASP A 204 16.78 -10.34 8.43
N ALA A 205 15.60 -10.95 8.44
CA ALA A 205 14.51 -10.59 7.56
C ALA A 205 13.99 -9.16 7.82
N LEU A 206 13.82 -8.78 9.09
CA LEU A 206 13.39 -7.41 9.45
C LEU A 206 14.49 -6.38 9.14
N GLU A 207 15.76 -6.70 9.38
CA GLU A 207 16.89 -5.83 9.03
C GLU A 207 17.00 -5.62 7.51
N MET A 208 16.82 -6.68 6.72
CA MET A 208 16.78 -6.57 5.26
C MET A 208 15.61 -5.68 4.81
N LEU A 209 14.43 -5.85 5.40
CA LEU A 209 13.27 -5.04 5.10
C LEU A 209 13.51 -3.56 5.45
N GLN A 210 14.12 -3.28 6.61
CA GLN A 210 14.47 -1.93 7.05
C GLN A 210 15.45 -1.26 6.08
N ARG A 211 16.49 -1.96 5.63
CA ARG A 211 17.45 -1.47 4.64
C ARG A 211 16.78 -1.13 3.31
N GLU A 212 15.92 -2.01 2.81
CA GLU A 212 15.18 -1.76 1.57
C GLU A 212 14.26 -0.54 1.68
N PHE A 213 13.57 -0.36 2.82
CA PHE A 213 12.77 0.83 3.06
C PHE A 213 13.64 2.09 3.03
N SER A 214 14.75 2.11 3.77
CA SER A 214 15.67 3.26 3.81
C SER A 214 16.20 3.63 2.41
N VAL A 215 16.58 2.63 1.59
CA VAL A 215 17.09 2.86 0.23
C VAL A 215 15.99 3.36 -0.71
N ARG A 216 14.82 2.72 -0.71
CA ARG A 216 13.76 3.00 -1.68
C ARG A 216 12.98 4.28 -1.39
N PHE A 217 12.92 4.69 -0.14
CA PHE A 217 12.26 5.93 0.29
C PHE A 217 13.23 7.09 0.53
N ARG A 218 14.52 6.93 0.14
CA ARG A 218 15.56 7.96 0.31
C ARG A 218 15.16 9.32 -0.25
N GLU A 219 14.50 9.36 -1.42
CA GLU A 219 14.06 10.61 -2.04
C GLU A 219 13.06 11.39 -1.17
N LEU A 220 12.16 10.67 -0.48
CA LEU A 220 11.26 11.30 0.49
C LEU A 220 12.02 11.83 1.70
N HIS A 221 13.05 11.13 2.15
CA HIS A 221 13.86 11.58 3.29
C HIS A 221 14.70 12.79 2.93
N VAL A 222 15.21 12.90 1.73
CA VAL A 222 15.93 14.09 1.23
C VAL A 222 15.01 15.31 1.19
N ASN A 223 13.76 15.14 0.77
CA ASN A 223 12.76 16.22 0.70
C ASN A 223 11.99 16.42 2.01
N ASN A 224 12.43 15.84 3.12
CA ASN A 224 11.66 15.84 4.37
C ASN A 224 11.37 17.24 4.92
N LYS A 225 12.31 18.19 4.78
CA LYS A 225 12.17 19.57 5.24
C LYS A 225 11.07 20.29 4.47
N ASP A 226 11.06 20.16 3.15
CA ASP A 226 10.02 20.72 2.27
C ASP A 226 8.64 20.13 2.58
N ILE A 227 8.57 18.81 2.80
CA ILE A 227 7.31 18.12 3.14
C ILE A 227 6.79 18.54 4.51
N ARG A 228 7.67 18.66 5.52
CA ARG A 228 7.29 19.09 6.87
C ARG A 228 6.84 20.55 6.91
N LEU A 229 7.54 21.44 6.19
CA LEU A 229 7.12 22.83 6.04
C LEU A 229 5.71 22.91 5.45
N PHE A 230 5.42 22.11 4.42
CA PHE A 230 4.09 22.04 3.84
C PHE A 230 3.05 21.49 4.82
N GLN A 231 3.39 20.46 5.61
CA GLN A 231 2.47 19.87 6.59
C GLN A 231 2.11 20.83 7.74
N ASN A 232 3.10 21.55 8.24
CA ASN A 232 2.89 22.51 9.32
C ASN A 232 3.92 23.64 9.24
N PRO A 233 3.59 24.73 8.55
CA PRO A 233 4.50 25.87 8.41
C PRO A 233 4.79 26.57 9.75
N PHE A 234 3.88 26.47 10.74
CA PHE A 234 4.05 27.08 12.05
C PHE A 234 5.01 26.34 12.97
N ALA A 235 5.30 25.06 12.68
CA ALA A 235 6.27 24.26 13.42
C ALA A 235 7.57 24.02 12.63
N ALA A 236 7.68 24.57 11.42
CA ALA A 236 8.88 24.44 10.60
C ALA A 236 10.00 25.34 11.11
N ASP A 237 11.23 24.85 11.08
CA ASP A 237 12.40 25.67 11.36
C ASP A 237 12.70 26.57 10.15
N ILE A 238 12.84 27.90 10.42
CA ILE A 238 13.09 28.90 9.38
C ILE A 238 14.45 28.66 8.73
N ASP A 239 15.47 28.24 9.50
CA ASP A 239 16.82 27.99 9.00
C ASP A 239 16.87 26.76 8.10
N ASP A 240 15.94 25.84 8.27
CA ASP A 240 15.79 24.65 7.42
C ASP A 240 15.07 24.95 6.10
N ALA A 241 14.37 26.09 6.02
CA ALA A 241 13.64 26.49 4.82
C ALA A 241 14.58 27.02 3.73
N ARG A 242 14.14 26.93 2.48
CA ARG A 242 14.88 27.56 1.36
C ARG A 242 14.95 29.07 1.57
N PRO A 243 16.07 29.74 1.21
CA PRO A 243 16.23 31.17 1.41
C PRO A 243 15.06 32.02 0.90
N SER A 244 14.46 31.64 -0.22
CA SER A 244 13.29 32.33 -0.79
C SER A 244 12.02 32.23 0.05
N LEU A 245 11.94 31.29 0.99
CA LEU A 245 10.76 31.07 1.85
C LEU A 245 10.94 31.66 3.24
N GLN A 246 12.18 31.91 3.69
CA GLN A 246 12.50 32.21 5.08
C GLN A 246 11.79 33.49 5.62
N PHE A 247 11.80 34.57 4.85
CA PHE A 247 11.15 35.81 5.29
C PHE A 247 9.63 35.68 5.32
N GLU A 248 9.02 35.12 4.28
CA GLU A 248 7.59 34.86 4.28
C GLU A 248 7.18 33.90 5.41
N LEU A 249 8.01 32.88 5.70
CA LEU A 249 7.78 31.93 6.78
C LEU A 249 7.85 32.61 8.16
N ALA A 250 8.84 33.52 8.37
CA ALA A 250 8.94 34.30 9.58
C ALA A 250 7.71 35.20 9.82
N GLU A 251 7.23 35.87 8.77
CA GLU A 251 5.99 36.66 8.82
C GLU A 251 4.77 35.82 9.10
N LEU A 252 4.65 34.66 8.41
CA LEU A 252 3.55 33.73 8.59
C LEU A 252 3.46 33.20 10.02
N GLN A 253 4.59 32.75 10.58
CA GLN A 253 4.67 32.20 11.94
C GLN A 253 4.34 33.18 13.04
N ASN A 254 4.53 34.48 12.80
CA ASN A 254 4.22 35.55 13.73
C ASN A 254 2.85 36.22 13.50
N CYS A 255 2.06 35.70 12.57
CA CYS A 255 0.70 36.17 12.32
C CYS A 255 -0.31 35.31 13.09
N ASP A 256 -0.80 35.78 14.23
CA ASP A 256 -1.74 35.03 15.08
C ASP A 256 -3.03 34.68 14.35
N VAL A 257 -3.54 35.57 13.49
CA VAL A 257 -4.77 35.31 12.70
C VAL A 257 -4.60 34.11 11.77
N LEU A 258 -3.44 34.00 11.11
CA LEU A 258 -3.17 32.86 10.21
C LEU A 258 -2.86 31.58 10.98
N LYS A 259 -2.25 31.71 12.16
CA LYS A 259 -2.01 30.57 13.05
C LYS A 259 -3.32 29.98 13.57
N ASP A 260 -4.29 30.83 13.96
CA ASP A 260 -5.61 30.41 14.42
C ASP A 260 -6.45 29.82 13.27
N ALA A 261 -6.26 30.32 12.06
CA ALA A 261 -6.93 29.82 10.86
C ALA A 261 -6.37 28.48 10.35
N PHE A 262 -5.15 28.10 10.76
CA PHE A 262 -4.50 26.89 10.32
C PHE A 262 -5.17 25.63 10.89
N LYS A 263 -5.64 24.77 9.99
CA LYS A 263 -6.18 23.45 10.34
C LYS A 263 -5.47 22.37 9.54
N PRO A 264 -4.85 21.38 10.19
CA PRO A 264 -4.15 20.28 9.48
C PRO A 264 -5.03 19.53 8.49
N ASP A 265 -6.34 19.45 8.75
CA ASP A 265 -7.29 18.73 7.91
C ASP A 265 -7.68 19.46 6.61
N SER A 266 -7.34 20.76 6.52
CA SER A 266 -7.67 21.63 5.39
C SER A 266 -6.47 22.38 4.82
N LEU A 267 -5.34 21.69 4.68
CA LEU A 267 -4.09 22.28 4.16
C LEU A 267 -4.28 23.00 2.83
N LEU A 268 -5.03 22.42 1.90
CA LEU A 268 -5.26 23.00 0.59
C LEU A 268 -6.04 24.33 0.69
N GLU A 269 -7.06 24.38 1.54
CA GLU A 269 -7.89 25.56 1.77
C GLU A 269 -7.06 26.66 2.45
N PHE A 270 -6.24 26.30 3.44
CA PHE A 270 -5.35 27.23 4.11
C PHE A 270 -4.38 27.90 3.13
N TYR A 271 -3.64 27.12 2.33
CA TYR A 271 -2.71 27.68 1.36
C TYR A 271 -3.40 28.46 0.22
N ALA A 272 -4.59 28.06 -0.18
CA ALA A 272 -5.38 28.79 -1.16
C ALA A 272 -5.81 30.16 -0.64
N ALA A 273 -6.16 30.27 0.65
CA ALA A 273 -6.61 31.49 1.30
C ALA A 273 -5.50 32.51 1.59
N LEU A 274 -4.20 32.08 1.59
CA LEU A 274 -3.10 33.01 1.82
C LEU A 274 -3.07 34.13 0.76
N PRO A 275 -2.84 35.42 1.17
CA PRO A 275 -2.68 36.53 0.22
C PRO A 275 -1.46 36.30 -0.68
N GLU A 276 -1.66 36.35 -1.98
CA GLU A 276 -0.59 36.09 -2.98
C GLU A 276 0.45 37.20 -3.03
N CYS A 277 0.05 38.45 -2.72
CA CYS A 277 0.97 39.58 -2.66
C CYS A 277 1.94 39.50 -1.48
N THR A 278 1.56 38.79 -0.39
CA THR A 278 2.37 38.69 0.83
C THR A 278 3.16 37.39 0.91
N TYR A 279 2.56 36.29 0.44
CA TYR A 279 3.13 34.93 0.54
C TYR A 279 3.28 34.22 -0.82
N PRO A 280 3.84 34.86 -1.85
CA PRO A 280 3.93 34.27 -3.20
C PRO A 280 4.77 32.99 -3.21
N ASN A 281 5.91 32.97 -2.51
CA ASN A 281 6.81 31.82 -2.51
C ASN A 281 6.27 30.65 -1.71
N ILE A 282 5.61 30.91 -0.57
CA ILE A 282 4.93 29.87 0.24
C ILE A 282 3.79 29.24 -0.56
N LYS A 283 2.98 30.03 -1.26
CA LYS A 283 1.92 29.51 -2.14
C LYS A 283 2.48 28.66 -3.26
N GLN A 284 3.57 29.12 -3.91
CA GLN A 284 4.24 28.35 -4.95
C GLN A 284 4.82 27.05 -4.40
N HIS A 285 5.41 27.07 -3.22
CA HIS A 285 5.89 25.88 -2.53
C HIS A 285 4.73 24.90 -2.24
N ALA A 286 3.62 25.37 -1.70
CA ALA A 286 2.44 24.55 -1.44
C ALA A 286 1.89 23.94 -2.74
N LEU A 287 1.76 24.72 -3.82
CA LEU A 287 1.34 24.23 -5.12
C LEU A 287 2.26 23.13 -5.64
N ARG A 288 3.58 23.30 -5.48
CA ARG A 288 4.58 22.28 -5.85
C ARG A 288 4.39 20.99 -5.05
N MET A 289 4.11 21.07 -3.75
CA MET A 289 3.83 19.91 -2.90
C MET A 289 2.51 19.22 -3.28
N CYS A 290 1.46 20.00 -3.57
CA CYS A 290 0.16 19.46 -4.00
C CYS A 290 0.24 18.72 -5.34
N THR A 291 1.13 19.15 -6.25
CA THR A 291 1.33 18.51 -7.56
C THR A 291 2.27 17.29 -7.50
N ALA A 292 2.93 17.04 -6.38
CA ALA A 292 3.76 15.87 -6.19
C ALA A 292 2.87 14.64 -5.88
N PHE A 293 2.57 13.84 -6.88
CA PHE A 293 1.78 12.61 -6.72
C PHE A 293 2.60 11.50 -6.10
N GLY A 294 2.29 11.14 -4.85
CA GLY A 294 2.96 10.04 -4.13
C GLY A 294 2.61 8.65 -4.67
N SER A 295 1.52 8.50 -5.44
CA SER A 295 1.12 7.21 -6.00
C SER A 295 0.43 7.30 -7.35
N THR A 296 0.51 6.21 -8.11
CA THR A 296 -0.23 5.99 -9.36
C THR A 296 -1.56 5.27 -9.13
N TYR A 297 -2.06 5.25 -7.91
CA TYR A 297 -3.24 4.47 -7.51
C TYR A 297 -4.48 4.77 -8.35
N THR A 298 -4.76 6.05 -8.59
CA THR A 298 -5.88 6.48 -9.44
C THR A 298 -5.72 6.00 -10.88
N CYS A 299 -4.49 6.07 -11.42
CA CYS A 299 -4.19 5.54 -12.75
C CYS A 299 -4.40 4.02 -12.80
N GLU A 300 -3.91 3.28 -11.79
CA GLU A 300 -4.07 1.82 -11.71
C GLU A 300 -5.54 1.41 -11.62
N GLN A 301 -6.35 2.15 -10.84
CA GLN A 301 -7.80 1.94 -10.79
C GLN A 301 -8.44 2.18 -12.16
N THR A 302 -8.08 3.26 -12.85
CA THR A 302 -8.61 3.60 -14.17
C THR A 302 -8.24 2.53 -15.19
N PHE A 303 -6.98 2.08 -15.22
CA PHE A 303 -6.56 0.98 -16.10
C PHE A 303 -7.25 -0.36 -15.76
N SER A 304 -7.50 -0.62 -14.48
CA SER A 304 -8.26 -1.80 -14.07
C SER A 304 -9.70 -1.76 -14.59
N ARG A 305 -10.37 -0.60 -14.48
CA ARG A 305 -11.70 -0.37 -15.06
C ARG A 305 -11.68 -0.48 -16.57
N MET A 306 -10.68 0.11 -17.22
CA MET A 306 -10.51 0.01 -18.67
C MET A 306 -10.40 -1.45 -19.13
N LYS A 307 -9.63 -2.29 -18.45
CA LYS A 307 -9.52 -3.73 -18.76
C LYS A 307 -10.83 -4.50 -18.56
N GLN A 308 -11.67 -4.09 -17.60
CA GLN A 308 -13.00 -4.68 -17.41
C GLN A 308 -13.95 -4.27 -18.55
N ILE A 309 -13.90 -3.02 -19.00
CA ILE A 309 -14.75 -2.47 -20.06
C ILE A 309 -14.29 -3.00 -21.43
N LYS A 310 -13.00 -2.91 -21.75
CA LYS A 310 -12.41 -3.42 -23.00
C LYS A 310 -11.64 -4.71 -22.70
N ASN A 311 -12.23 -5.83 -23.01
CA ASN A 311 -11.70 -7.17 -22.79
C ASN A 311 -11.75 -7.98 -24.12
N PRO A 312 -11.18 -9.19 -24.20
CA PRO A 312 -11.17 -9.98 -25.43
C PRO A 312 -12.54 -10.22 -26.06
N THR A 313 -13.59 -10.31 -25.25
CA THR A 313 -14.97 -10.50 -25.73
C THR A 313 -15.64 -9.16 -26.12
N ARG A 314 -15.08 -8.04 -25.72
CA ARG A 314 -15.59 -6.67 -25.99
C ARG A 314 -14.49 -5.76 -26.54
N ASN A 315 -13.80 -6.20 -27.58
CA ASN A 315 -12.62 -5.53 -28.15
C ASN A 315 -12.94 -4.48 -29.21
N ARG A 316 -14.18 -4.45 -29.75
CA ARG A 316 -14.61 -3.54 -30.85
C ARG A 316 -15.15 -2.21 -30.36
N LEU A 317 -14.98 -1.85 -29.08
CA LEU A 317 -15.36 -0.53 -28.58
C LEU A 317 -14.52 0.54 -29.29
N SER A 318 -15.19 1.57 -29.85
CA SER A 318 -14.52 2.76 -30.33
C SER A 318 -13.89 3.52 -29.15
N ASP A 319 -12.90 4.35 -29.45
CA ASP A 319 -12.21 5.14 -28.41
C ASP A 319 -13.16 6.12 -27.74
N GLU A 320 -14.13 6.65 -28.47
CA GLU A 320 -15.17 7.54 -27.94
C GLU A 320 -16.07 6.80 -26.93
N HIS A 321 -16.59 5.65 -27.29
CA HIS A 321 -17.39 4.82 -26.36
C HIS A 321 -16.60 4.37 -25.13
N LEU A 322 -15.32 4.03 -25.31
CA LEU A 322 -14.44 3.70 -24.20
C LEU A 322 -14.25 4.89 -23.26
N HIS A 323 -14.02 6.10 -23.84
CA HIS A 323 -13.89 7.34 -23.07
C HIS A 323 -15.15 7.66 -22.27
N GLN A 324 -16.33 7.62 -22.90
CA GLN A 324 -17.61 7.87 -22.24
C GLN A 324 -17.87 6.87 -21.10
N THR A 325 -17.63 5.58 -21.36
CA THR A 325 -17.84 4.52 -20.36
C THR A 325 -16.85 4.65 -19.20
N LEU A 326 -15.60 5.02 -19.45
CA LEU A 326 -14.60 5.28 -18.40
C LEU A 326 -14.99 6.52 -17.57
N ARG A 327 -15.47 7.60 -18.20
CA ARG A 327 -15.97 8.77 -17.46
C ARG A 327 -17.12 8.40 -16.52
N LEU A 328 -18.09 7.64 -16.98
CA LEU A 328 -19.19 7.13 -16.13
C LEU A 328 -18.69 6.25 -15.00
N ALA A 329 -17.73 5.35 -15.26
CA ALA A 329 -17.18 4.43 -14.25
C ALA A 329 -16.28 5.10 -13.21
N THR A 330 -15.74 6.29 -13.49
CA THR A 330 -14.80 7.00 -12.62
C THR A 330 -15.33 8.30 -12.03
N THR A 331 -16.48 8.82 -12.53
CA THR A 331 -17.11 10.02 -12.01
C THR A 331 -17.70 9.82 -10.62
N ARG A 332 -17.76 10.89 -9.84
CA ARG A 332 -18.50 10.96 -8.57
C ARG A 332 -19.94 11.44 -8.75
N LEU A 333 -20.31 11.84 -9.96
CA LEU A 333 -21.68 12.27 -10.27
C LEU A 333 -22.60 11.04 -10.23
N HIS A 334 -23.70 11.18 -9.52
CA HIS A 334 -24.78 10.19 -9.51
C HIS A 334 -25.88 10.71 -10.45
N PRO A 335 -25.95 10.21 -11.70
CA PRO A 335 -27.01 10.62 -12.62
C PRO A 335 -28.37 10.15 -12.10
N ASP A 336 -29.39 10.98 -12.24
CA ASP A 336 -30.77 10.56 -12.02
C ASP A 336 -31.20 9.65 -13.19
N ILE A 337 -31.01 8.35 -13.00
CA ILE A 337 -31.32 7.34 -14.01
C ILE A 337 -32.82 7.30 -14.31
N GLY A 338 -33.68 7.56 -13.30
CA GLY A 338 -35.12 7.59 -13.47
C GLY A 338 -35.57 8.73 -14.41
N LEU A 339 -35.03 9.93 -14.18
CA LEU A 339 -35.28 11.09 -15.04
C LEU A 339 -34.74 10.88 -16.46
N LEU A 340 -33.50 10.36 -16.59
CA LEU A 340 -32.91 10.09 -17.89
C LEU A 340 -33.66 9.01 -18.68
N ALA A 341 -34.17 7.98 -18.01
CA ALA A 341 -34.97 6.93 -18.63
C ALA A 341 -36.33 7.44 -19.07
N SER A 342 -36.96 8.32 -18.28
CA SER A 342 -38.26 8.92 -18.65
C SER A 342 -38.17 9.88 -19.86
N GLN A 343 -37.01 10.45 -20.12
CA GLN A 343 -36.73 11.32 -21.25
C GLN A 343 -36.39 10.58 -22.55
N LYS A 344 -36.12 9.28 -22.49
CA LYS A 344 -35.86 8.48 -23.68
C LYS A 344 -37.04 7.59 -24.00
N GLN A 345 -37.48 7.62 -25.27
CA GLN A 345 -38.45 6.64 -25.77
C GLN A 345 -37.84 5.24 -25.61
N ALA A 346 -38.49 4.40 -24.82
CA ALA A 346 -38.17 3.00 -24.77
C ALA A 346 -38.41 2.36 -26.14
N HIS A 347 -37.37 1.87 -26.80
CA HIS A 347 -37.58 0.98 -27.93
C HIS A 347 -38.27 -0.28 -27.40
N SER A 348 -39.49 -0.54 -27.84
CA SER A 348 -40.12 -1.83 -27.59
C SER A 348 -39.25 -2.91 -28.17
N SER A 349 -38.77 -3.84 -27.30
CA SER A 349 -38.09 -5.04 -27.75
C SER A 349 -39.08 -5.86 -28.57
N HIS A 350 -38.73 -6.18 -29.82
CA HIS A 350 -39.41 -7.18 -30.63
C HIS A 350 -38.96 -8.59 -30.22
#